data_4e6f75b52546127aac8d5d8f7b6fa753
#
_entry.id   4e6f75b52546127aac8d5d8f7b6fa753
#
_cell.length_a   1.000
_cell.length_b   1.000
_cell.length_c   1.000
_cell.angle_alpha   90.00
_cell.angle_beta   90.00
_cell.angle_gamma   90.00
#
_symmetry.space_group_name_H-M   'P 1'
#
loop_
_entity.id
_entity.type
_entity.pdbx_description
1 polymer ?
#
loop_
_entity_poly.entity_id
_entity_poly.type
_entity_poly.pdbx_seq_one_letter_code
_entity_poly.pdbx_strand_id
1 'polypeptide(L)'
;PVHQGGLRSELLAMTMQQVYEKINDTGEMFSENAADVIAAVERKELSRLQKSQIHANFAYIEPDDSYFDLTFRREYKRRAFDAVFRHLDTRSMFGKGPRVGAGVWFDENREAKGGRTLAGVAYIPGASALCAEDGLVYGNKWADARPEGKVGDIGPWLALAAQLIPDPVERAHILNVMAYKRQHPSVKINHAILLIGDPGIGKDSFYAPFLYSIGGRAQRNAHIAKGDEFSSQFTYGLENEVIVLNELRQPEGKDRRAMENHLKPIIAAPPDTLTIERKGLHPYDMVNRMFVLAFTNDPVPLSLPSQDRRWFCVWSHAPRMDKDAARALWTWYKKQGGLEAVGRWLMDRNVSAFNPAAMPPWTDYRSRLIE
;
A
#
# COMPACT_ATOMS: atom_id res chain seq x y z
N PRO A 1 7.66 9.32 -27.49
CA PRO A 1 7.04 10.52 -26.89
C PRO A 1 5.61 10.78 -27.39
N VAL A 2 5.28 10.42 -28.64
CA VAL A 2 3.95 10.68 -29.22
C VAL A 2 2.86 9.74 -28.69
N HIS A 3 3.21 8.49 -28.32
CA HIS A 3 2.26 7.52 -27.77
C HIS A 3 1.80 7.81 -26.33
N GLN A 4 2.65 8.45 -25.51
CA GLN A 4 2.29 8.73 -24.09
C GLN A 4 1.22 9.85 -23.94
N GLY A 5 1.21 10.82 -24.85
CA GLY A 5 0.21 11.91 -24.83
C GLY A 5 -1.20 11.44 -25.17
N GLY A 6 -1.34 10.46 -26.07
CA GLY A 6 -2.63 9.92 -26.49
C GLY A 6 -3.32 9.09 -25.40
N LEU A 7 -2.57 8.20 -24.74
CA LEU A 7 -3.10 7.35 -23.66
C LEU A 7 -3.58 8.19 -22.46
N ARG A 8 -2.82 9.21 -22.05
CA ARG A 8 -3.20 10.11 -20.96
C ARG A 8 -4.52 10.84 -21.23
N SER A 9 -4.71 11.34 -22.46
CA SER A 9 -5.96 12.03 -22.86
C SER A 9 -7.14 11.08 -22.87
N GLU A 10 -6.95 9.84 -23.28
CA GLU A 10 -7.96 8.79 -23.31
C GLU A 10 -8.38 8.37 -21.90
N LEU A 11 -7.43 8.11 -21.01
CA LEU A 11 -7.70 7.76 -19.61
C LEU A 11 -8.43 8.88 -18.87
N LEU A 12 -8.12 10.15 -19.15
CA LEU A 12 -8.83 11.29 -18.59
C LEU A 12 -10.29 11.41 -19.09
N ALA A 13 -10.66 10.72 -20.15
CA ALA A 13 -12.04 10.66 -20.63
C ALA A 13 -12.89 9.60 -19.92
N MET A 14 -12.27 8.65 -19.22
CA MET A 14 -12.89 7.50 -18.58
C MET A 14 -13.36 7.78 -17.15
N THR A 15 -14.25 6.91 -16.63
CA THR A 15 -14.56 6.82 -15.20
C THR A 15 -13.42 6.08 -14.48
N MET A 16 -13.37 6.17 -13.15
CA MET A 16 -12.37 5.45 -12.35
C MET A 16 -12.40 3.94 -12.62
N GLN A 17 -13.59 3.35 -12.69
CA GLN A 17 -13.72 1.93 -12.99
C GLN A 17 -13.13 1.57 -14.36
N GLN A 18 -13.46 2.34 -15.40
CA GLN A 18 -12.90 2.16 -16.74
C GLN A 18 -11.38 2.39 -16.78
N VAL A 19 -10.86 3.31 -15.98
CA VAL A 19 -9.41 3.53 -15.85
C VAL A 19 -8.73 2.33 -15.21
N TYR A 20 -9.30 1.78 -14.14
CA TYR A 20 -8.79 0.56 -13.54
C TYR A 20 -8.86 -0.63 -14.49
N GLU A 21 -9.95 -0.80 -15.22
CA GLU A 21 -10.09 -1.82 -16.24
C GLU A 21 -9.04 -1.66 -17.35
N LYS A 22 -8.84 -0.45 -17.85
CA LYS A 22 -7.86 -0.18 -18.91
C LYS A 22 -6.41 -0.30 -18.47
N ILE A 23 -6.06 0.19 -17.28
CA ILE A 23 -4.75 -0.07 -16.66
C ILE A 23 -4.56 -1.59 -16.51
N ASN A 24 -5.64 -2.30 -16.24
CA ASN A 24 -5.68 -3.75 -16.19
C ASN A 24 -5.33 -4.40 -17.53
N ASP A 25 -5.88 -3.90 -18.63
CA ASP A 25 -5.72 -4.48 -19.97
C ASP A 25 -4.35 -4.15 -20.58
N THR A 26 -3.82 -2.95 -20.38
CA THR A 26 -2.56 -2.51 -20.97
C THR A 26 -1.32 -3.02 -20.24
N GLY A 27 -1.49 -3.53 -19.01
CA GLY A 27 -0.38 -4.08 -18.23
C GLY A 27 0.66 -3.06 -17.77
N GLU A 28 0.38 -1.77 -17.84
CA GLU A 28 1.24 -0.69 -17.33
C GLU A 28 1.16 -0.55 -15.80
N MET A 29 1.09 -1.67 -15.12
CA MET A 29 0.82 -1.81 -13.68
C MET A 29 1.80 -1.10 -12.74
N PHE A 30 2.99 -0.75 -13.24
CA PHE A 30 4.09 -0.29 -12.40
C PHE A 30 4.77 0.97 -12.91
N SER A 31 4.11 1.76 -13.77
CA SER A 31 4.67 3.02 -14.21
C SER A 31 4.40 4.11 -13.17
N GLU A 32 5.39 4.97 -12.92
CA GLU A 32 5.22 6.20 -12.10
C GLU A 32 4.03 7.06 -12.56
N ASN A 33 3.60 6.87 -13.80
CA ASN A 33 2.47 7.56 -14.41
C ASN A 33 1.08 7.03 -13.96
N ALA A 34 0.96 5.79 -13.47
CA ALA A 34 -0.34 5.23 -13.11
C ALA A 34 -0.98 5.95 -11.91
N ALA A 35 -0.19 6.26 -10.88
CA ALA A 35 -0.65 7.01 -9.72
C ALA A 35 -1.13 8.43 -10.08
N ASP A 36 -0.40 9.11 -10.97
CA ASP A 36 -0.76 10.46 -11.46
C ASP A 36 -2.04 10.43 -12.30
N VAL A 37 -2.22 9.41 -13.12
CA VAL A 37 -3.44 9.25 -13.93
C VAL A 37 -4.63 8.97 -13.03
N ILE A 38 -4.51 8.07 -12.07
CA ILE A 38 -5.56 7.78 -11.10
C ILE A 38 -5.93 9.05 -10.33
N ALA A 39 -4.96 9.80 -9.82
CA ALA A 39 -5.20 11.06 -9.13
C ALA A 39 -5.87 12.12 -10.01
N ALA A 40 -5.57 12.13 -11.30
CA ALA A 40 -6.21 13.05 -12.26
C ALA A 40 -7.66 12.67 -12.54
N VAL A 41 -7.96 11.37 -12.66
CA VAL A 41 -9.33 10.88 -12.86
C VAL A 41 -10.18 11.05 -11.62
N GLU A 42 -9.65 10.75 -10.43
CA GLU A 42 -10.32 11.04 -9.16
C GLU A 42 -10.70 12.52 -9.05
N ARG A 43 -9.75 13.43 -9.34
CA ARG A 43 -10.03 14.88 -9.37
C ARG A 43 -11.13 15.25 -10.36
N LYS A 44 -11.19 14.58 -11.50
CA LYS A 44 -12.24 14.83 -12.50
C LYS A 44 -13.60 14.32 -12.02
N GLU A 45 -13.66 13.15 -11.36
CA GLU A 45 -14.92 12.67 -10.77
C GLU A 45 -15.40 13.60 -9.66
N LEU A 46 -14.50 14.05 -8.78
CA LEU A 46 -14.83 15.04 -7.74
C LEU A 46 -15.34 16.35 -8.35
N SER A 47 -14.77 16.81 -9.45
CA SER A 47 -15.21 18.03 -10.13
C SER A 47 -16.62 17.93 -10.73
N ARG A 48 -17.21 16.75 -10.82
CA ARG A 48 -18.61 16.53 -11.25
C ARG A 48 -19.60 16.60 -10.10
N LEU A 49 -19.13 16.58 -8.83
CA LEU A 49 -20.01 16.70 -7.69
C LEU A 49 -20.76 18.03 -7.73
N GLN A 50 -22.05 17.93 -7.46
CA GLN A 50 -22.89 19.12 -7.28
C GLN A 50 -22.66 19.74 -5.91
N LYS A 51 -22.91 21.03 -5.79
CA LYS A 51 -22.80 21.79 -4.54
C LYS A 51 -23.51 21.13 -3.35
N SER A 52 -24.68 20.52 -3.59
CA SER A 52 -25.47 19.82 -2.57
C SER A 52 -24.82 18.53 -2.06
N GLN A 53 -23.85 17.97 -2.78
CA GLN A 53 -23.21 16.70 -2.44
C GLN A 53 -21.90 16.87 -1.68
N ILE A 54 -21.30 18.08 -1.66
CA ILE A 54 -19.95 18.28 -1.13
C ILE A 54 -19.87 17.93 0.36
N HIS A 55 -20.81 18.42 1.19
CA HIS A 55 -20.81 18.16 2.63
C HIS A 55 -21.09 16.67 2.97
N ALA A 56 -21.73 15.93 2.08
CA ALA A 56 -21.91 14.48 2.24
C ALA A 56 -20.65 13.69 1.93
N ASN A 57 -19.82 14.20 0.99
CA ASN A 57 -18.63 13.49 0.49
C ASN A 57 -17.34 13.98 1.13
N PHE A 58 -17.34 15.10 1.84
CA PHE A 58 -16.16 15.65 2.50
C PHE A 58 -16.41 15.95 3.96
N ALA A 59 -15.34 15.90 4.73
CA ALA A 59 -15.29 16.33 6.11
C ALA A 59 -14.12 17.32 6.31
N TYR A 60 -14.26 18.28 7.21
CA TYR A 60 -13.21 19.21 7.57
C TYR A 60 -12.27 18.61 8.62
N ILE A 61 -10.98 18.74 8.44
CA ILE A 61 -9.96 18.34 9.41
C ILE A 61 -9.47 19.60 10.11
N GLU A 62 -9.84 19.74 11.37
CA GLU A 62 -9.59 20.96 12.14
C GLU A 62 -8.10 21.28 12.33
N PRO A 63 -7.24 20.36 12.78
CA PRO A 63 -5.82 20.66 13.04
C PRO A 63 -5.03 21.10 11.80
N ASP A 64 -5.38 20.59 10.63
CA ASP A 64 -4.60 20.76 9.40
C ASP A 64 -5.21 21.79 8.44
N ASP A 65 -6.35 22.42 8.78
CA ASP A 65 -7.13 23.29 7.88
C ASP A 65 -7.27 22.65 6.49
N SER A 66 -7.74 21.41 6.48
CA SER A 66 -7.82 20.58 5.29
C SER A 66 -9.15 19.85 5.19
N TYR A 67 -9.38 19.16 4.08
CA TYR A 67 -10.64 18.47 3.79
C TYR A 67 -10.35 17.01 3.47
N PHE A 68 -11.11 16.11 4.09
CA PHE A 68 -11.01 14.68 3.89
C PHE A 68 -12.11 14.19 2.94
N ASP A 69 -11.71 13.57 1.86
CA ASP A 69 -12.60 12.92 0.91
C ASP A 69 -13.00 11.52 1.43
N LEU A 70 -14.27 11.34 1.70
CA LEU A 70 -14.82 10.10 2.25
C LEU A 70 -14.87 8.97 1.20
N THR A 71 -14.83 9.30 -0.09
CA THR A 71 -14.89 8.32 -1.19
C THR A 71 -13.51 7.76 -1.51
N PHE A 72 -12.56 8.66 -1.83
CA PHE A 72 -11.21 8.24 -2.24
C PHE A 72 -10.22 8.16 -1.09
N ARG A 73 -10.64 8.54 0.14
CA ARG A 73 -9.83 8.50 1.37
C ARG A 73 -8.56 9.34 1.26
N ARG A 74 -8.70 10.54 0.72
CA ARG A 74 -7.61 11.48 0.52
C ARG A 74 -7.85 12.79 1.25
N GLU A 75 -6.75 13.40 1.62
CA GLU A 75 -6.72 14.71 2.24
C GLU A 75 -6.39 15.78 1.21
N TYR A 76 -7.13 16.89 1.25
CA TYR A 76 -6.96 18.05 0.39
C TYR A 76 -6.70 19.29 1.25
N LYS A 77 -5.52 19.90 1.12
CA LYS A 77 -5.30 21.23 1.68
C LYS A 77 -6.29 22.22 1.05
N ARG A 78 -6.67 23.26 1.79
CA ARG A 78 -7.67 24.28 1.36
C ARG A 78 -7.47 24.72 -0.08
N ARG A 79 -6.24 25.10 -0.47
CA ARG A 79 -5.94 25.55 -1.83
C ARG A 79 -6.23 24.49 -2.90
N ALA A 80 -5.96 23.23 -2.61
CA ALA A 80 -6.24 22.11 -3.52
C ALA A 80 -7.74 21.84 -3.62
N PHE A 81 -8.46 21.92 -2.51
CA PHE A 81 -9.92 21.82 -2.45
C PHE A 81 -10.59 22.93 -3.25
N ASP A 82 -10.18 24.19 -3.07
CA ASP A 82 -10.66 25.33 -3.86
C ASP A 82 -10.42 25.14 -5.36
N ALA A 83 -9.28 24.59 -5.73
CA ALA A 83 -8.95 24.34 -7.14
C ALA A 83 -9.83 23.25 -7.77
N VAL A 84 -10.15 22.17 -7.02
CA VAL A 84 -11.06 21.10 -7.48
C VAL A 84 -12.47 21.64 -7.73
N PHE A 85 -12.98 22.48 -6.83
CA PHE A 85 -14.36 22.95 -6.83
C PHE A 85 -14.53 24.40 -7.35
N ARG A 86 -13.50 24.96 -8.03
CA ARG A 86 -13.56 26.32 -8.57
C ARG A 86 -14.73 26.57 -9.54
N HIS A 87 -15.27 25.52 -10.16
CA HIS A 87 -16.38 25.61 -11.12
C HIS A 87 -17.73 25.85 -10.43
N LEU A 88 -17.85 25.59 -9.12
CA LEU A 88 -19.10 25.77 -8.40
C LEU A 88 -19.36 27.22 -8.09
N ASP A 89 -20.65 27.61 -8.09
CA ASP A 89 -21.08 28.91 -7.58
C ASP A 89 -21.14 28.90 -6.05
N THR A 90 -20.08 29.41 -5.44
CA THR A 90 -19.87 29.45 -3.98
C THR A 90 -20.24 30.79 -3.35
N ARG A 91 -21.27 31.46 -3.84
CA ARG A 91 -21.85 32.65 -3.16
C ARG A 91 -22.54 32.22 -1.87
N SER A 92 -22.74 33.19 -0.95
CA SER A 92 -23.39 32.95 0.33
C SER A 92 -24.75 32.24 0.18
N MET A 93 -25.27 31.68 1.29
CA MET A 93 -26.54 30.95 1.29
C MET A 93 -27.70 31.71 0.65
N PHE A 94 -27.65 33.03 0.68
CA PHE A 94 -28.72 33.91 0.15
C PHE A 94 -28.49 34.32 -1.31
N GLY A 95 -27.50 33.77 -2.00
CA GLY A 95 -27.22 34.07 -3.40
C GLY A 95 -26.76 35.53 -3.66
N LYS A 96 -26.56 36.30 -2.62
CA LYS A 96 -26.13 37.70 -2.66
C LYS A 96 -24.74 37.84 -2.07
N GLY A 97 -23.83 38.49 -2.77
CA GLY A 97 -22.47 38.71 -2.30
C GLY A 97 -21.40 38.21 -3.28
N PRO A 98 -20.13 38.53 -2.99
CA PRO A 98 -19.01 38.05 -3.81
C PRO A 98 -18.88 36.52 -3.74
N ARG A 99 -18.31 35.97 -4.79
CA ARG A 99 -17.92 34.55 -4.82
C ARG A 99 -16.74 34.33 -3.89
N VAL A 100 -16.82 33.31 -3.05
CA VAL A 100 -15.73 32.87 -2.13
C VAL A 100 -15.11 31.56 -2.61
N GLY A 101 -13.97 31.19 -2.05
CA GLY A 101 -13.38 29.87 -2.28
C GLY A 101 -14.29 28.74 -1.79
N ALA A 102 -14.18 27.58 -2.39
CA ALA A 102 -15.01 26.43 -2.03
C ALA A 102 -14.83 26.01 -0.56
N GLY A 103 -13.62 26.14 -0.02
CA GLY A 103 -13.32 25.86 1.38
C GLY A 103 -14.04 26.82 2.32
N VAL A 104 -13.99 28.14 2.03
CA VAL A 104 -14.72 29.15 2.82
C VAL A 104 -16.21 28.84 2.79
N TRP A 105 -16.76 28.62 1.60
CA TRP A 105 -18.17 28.27 1.47
C TRP A 105 -18.54 26.98 2.21
N PHE A 106 -17.67 25.96 2.19
CA PHE A 106 -17.87 24.71 2.91
C PHE A 106 -17.97 24.96 4.42
N ASP A 107 -17.03 25.72 4.98
CA ASP A 107 -16.98 25.98 6.41
C ASP A 107 -18.17 26.81 6.91
N GLU A 108 -18.56 27.85 6.17
CA GLU A 108 -19.72 28.69 6.48
C GLU A 108 -21.05 27.91 6.47
N ASN A 109 -21.12 26.84 5.68
CA ASN A 109 -22.36 26.08 5.51
C ASN A 109 -22.30 24.71 6.20
N ARG A 110 -21.19 24.36 6.88
CA ARG A 110 -20.93 23.03 7.42
C ARG A 110 -22.03 22.54 8.35
N GLU A 111 -22.38 23.30 9.37
CA GLU A 111 -23.42 22.91 10.33
C GLU A 111 -24.81 22.81 9.66
N ALA A 112 -25.20 23.81 8.89
CA ALA A 112 -26.49 23.84 8.22
C ALA A 112 -26.69 22.72 7.20
N LYS A 113 -25.60 22.15 6.67
CA LYS A 113 -25.60 21.08 5.67
C LYS A 113 -25.26 19.71 6.26
N GLY A 114 -25.14 19.58 7.58
CA GLY A 114 -24.76 18.33 8.23
C GLY A 114 -23.33 17.90 7.93
N GLY A 115 -22.44 18.85 7.63
CA GLY A 115 -21.03 18.60 7.41
C GLY A 115 -20.32 18.18 8.69
N ARG A 116 -19.26 17.41 8.54
CA ARG A 116 -18.52 16.81 9.64
C ARG A 116 -17.21 17.53 9.89
N THR A 117 -16.82 17.58 11.17
CA THR A 117 -15.48 17.99 11.60
C THR A 117 -14.75 16.76 12.14
N LEU A 118 -13.50 16.62 11.74
CA LEU A 118 -12.63 15.51 12.14
C LEU A 118 -11.51 16.06 13.03
N ALA A 119 -11.15 15.30 14.04
CA ALA A 119 -10.01 15.56 14.90
C ALA A 119 -8.66 15.31 14.21
N GLY A 120 -8.67 14.64 13.07
CA GLY A 120 -7.48 14.30 12.30
C GLY A 120 -7.73 13.19 11.30
N VAL A 121 -6.65 12.56 10.89
CA VAL A 121 -6.67 11.36 10.03
C VAL A 121 -6.12 10.15 10.78
N ALA A 122 -6.49 8.96 10.31
CA ALA A 122 -5.97 7.69 10.78
C ALA A 122 -5.69 6.77 9.58
N TYR A 123 -4.91 5.71 9.81
CA TYR A 123 -4.75 4.62 8.86
C TYR A 123 -5.03 3.31 9.57
N ILE A 124 -6.27 2.83 9.45
CA ILE A 124 -6.77 1.65 10.16
C ILE A 124 -7.29 0.63 9.15
N PRO A 125 -6.47 -0.37 8.76
CA PRO A 125 -6.90 -1.44 7.89
C PRO A 125 -8.13 -2.17 8.42
N GLY A 126 -9.13 -2.36 7.56
CA GLY A 126 -10.39 -3.01 7.89
C GLY A 126 -11.48 -2.08 8.44
N ALA A 127 -11.17 -0.82 8.79
CA ALA A 127 -12.15 0.13 9.30
C ALA A 127 -12.85 0.94 8.19
N SER A 128 -14.00 1.53 8.53
CA SER A 128 -14.78 2.39 7.63
C SER A 128 -14.10 3.73 7.34
N ALA A 129 -14.75 4.59 6.51
CA ALA A 129 -14.24 5.91 6.13
C ALA A 129 -14.01 6.84 7.31
N LEU A 130 -14.86 6.69 8.30
CA LEU A 130 -14.79 7.40 9.55
C LEU A 130 -14.58 6.37 10.65
N CYS A 131 -13.66 6.64 11.54
CA CYS A 131 -13.41 5.86 12.74
C CYS A 131 -13.49 6.78 13.95
N ALA A 132 -13.97 6.23 15.06
CA ALA A 132 -14.08 6.93 16.32
C ALA A 132 -13.11 6.32 17.32
N GLU A 133 -12.37 7.16 18.03
CA GLU A 133 -11.47 6.80 19.11
C GLU A 133 -11.54 7.89 20.19
N ASP A 134 -11.71 7.50 21.45
CA ASP A 134 -11.82 8.40 22.61
C ASP A 134 -12.87 9.53 22.45
N GLY A 135 -13.98 9.23 21.76
CA GLY A 135 -15.05 10.20 21.51
C GLY A 135 -14.77 11.19 20.37
N LEU A 136 -13.62 11.10 19.72
CA LEU A 136 -13.23 11.89 18.55
C LEU A 136 -13.44 11.10 17.27
N VAL A 137 -13.67 11.81 16.16
CA VAL A 137 -13.86 11.20 14.83
C VAL A 137 -12.69 11.53 13.93
N TYR A 138 -12.15 10.51 13.27
CA TYR A 138 -11.00 10.60 12.36
C TYR A 138 -11.38 10.15 10.96
N GLY A 139 -10.72 10.72 9.95
CA GLY A 139 -10.81 10.27 8.56
C GLY A 139 -9.85 9.10 8.31
N ASN A 140 -10.39 7.92 7.99
CA ASN A 140 -9.56 6.76 7.71
C ASN A 140 -9.02 6.77 6.28
N LYS A 141 -7.72 6.96 6.12
CA LYS A 141 -7.02 6.96 4.81
C LYS A 141 -6.98 5.58 4.15
N TRP A 142 -7.10 4.51 4.94
CA TRP A 142 -7.21 3.17 4.39
C TRP A 142 -8.54 2.98 3.66
N ALA A 143 -8.48 2.35 2.49
CA ALA A 143 -9.66 1.86 1.78
C ALA A 143 -9.39 0.45 1.29
N ASP A 144 -10.39 -0.41 1.34
CA ASP A 144 -10.28 -1.74 0.76
C ASP A 144 -10.12 -1.65 -0.76
N ALA A 145 -8.99 -2.09 -1.25
CA ALA A 145 -8.66 -2.15 -2.67
C ALA A 145 -8.38 -3.59 -3.14
N ARG A 146 -8.75 -4.56 -2.31
CA ARG A 146 -8.55 -5.98 -2.59
C ARG A 146 -9.50 -6.45 -3.68
N PRO A 147 -8.99 -6.96 -4.81
CA PRO A 147 -9.82 -7.62 -5.79
C PRO A 147 -10.46 -8.89 -5.19
N GLU A 148 -11.69 -9.20 -5.58
CA GLU A 148 -12.36 -10.44 -5.16
C GLU A 148 -11.58 -11.70 -5.59
N GLY A 149 -10.89 -11.60 -6.72
CA GLY A 149 -10.20 -12.72 -7.32
C GLY A 149 -11.16 -13.68 -8.03
N LYS A 150 -10.62 -14.65 -8.75
CA LYS A 150 -11.38 -15.67 -9.47
C LYS A 150 -10.70 -17.02 -9.29
N VAL A 151 -11.48 -18.07 -9.12
CA VAL A 151 -10.95 -19.44 -9.12
C VAL A 151 -10.31 -19.72 -10.48
N GLY A 152 -9.08 -20.24 -10.46
CA GLY A 152 -8.31 -20.52 -11.66
C GLY A 152 -7.08 -21.37 -11.37
N ASP A 153 -6.35 -21.71 -12.43
CA ASP A 153 -5.06 -22.42 -12.28
C ASP A 153 -4.02 -21.49 -11.63
N ILE A 154 -3.33 -22.01 -10.62
CA ILE A 154 -2.23 -21.35 -9.91
C ILE A 154 -0.90 -22.08 -10.08
N GLY A 155 -0.89 -23.12 -10.90
CA GLY A 155 0.29 -23.99 -11.14
C GLY A 155 1.55 -23.22 -11.49
N PRO A 156 1.51 -22.25 -12.42
CA PRO A 156 2.70 -21.48 -12.79
C PRO A 156 3.34 -20.72 -11.62
N TRP A 157 2.51 -20.15 -10.74
CA TRP A 157 2.99 -19.43 -9.55
C TRP A 157 3.54 -20.36 -8.48
N LEU A 158 2.88 -21.50 -8.22
CA LEU A 158 3.38 -22.49 -7.27
C LEU A 158 4.67 -23.15 -7.75
N ALA A 159 4.84 -23.35 -9.06
CA ALA A 159 6.09 -23.83 -9.64
C ALA A 159 7.24 -22.83 -9.41
N LEU A 160 6.99 -21.53 -9.62
CA LEU A 160 7.96 -20.48 -9.30
C LEU A 160 8.28 -20.47 -7.79
N ALA A 161 7.26 -20.60 -6.94
CA ALA A 161 7.45 -20.66 -5.49
C ALA A 161 8.34 -21.83 -5.08
N ALA A 162 8.12 -23.01 -5.67
CA ALA A 162 8.91 -24.22 -5.40
C ALA A 162 10.37 -24.10 -5.91
N GLN A 163 10.57 -23.39 -7.03
CA GLN A 163 11.89 -23.11 -7.56
C GLN A 163 12.67 -22.13 -6.68
N LEU A 164 12.03 -21.06 -6.24
CA LEU A 164 12.66 -20.03 -5.39
C LEU A 164 12.91 -20.52 -3.96
N ILE A 165 12.00 -21.33 -3.44
CA ILE A 165 12.00 -21.80 -2.05
C ILE A 165 11.79 -23.32 -2.06
N PRO A 166 12.86 -24.12 -2.30
CA PRO A 166 12.75 -25.57 -2.42
C PRO A 166 12.27 -26.23 -1.14
N ASP A 167 12.71 -25.75 0.02
CA ASP A 167 12.26 -26.27 1.30
C ASP A 167 10.74 -26.11 1.47
N PRO A 168 9.99 -27.19 1.68
CA PRO A 168 8.53 -27.14 1.77
C PRO A 168 8.03 -26.43 3.02
N VAL A 169 8.79 -26.45 4.12
CA VAL A 169 8.41 -25.80 5.39
C VAL A 169 8.58 -24.28 5.25
N GLU A 170 9.72 -23.84 4.72
CA GLU A 170 9.98 -22.43 4.47
C GLU A 170 8.97 -21.86 3.46
N ARG A 171 8.72 -22.59 2.37
CA ARG A 171 7.72 -22.21 1.36
C ARG A 171 6.31 -22.13 1.95
N ALA A 172 5.90 -23.14 2.74
CA ALA A 172 4.60 -23.14 3.37
C ALA A 172 4.43 -21.96 4.33
N HIS A 173 5.47 -21.60 5.10
CA HIS A 173 5.45 -20.45 6.00
C HIS A 173 5.23 -19.15 5.23
N ILE A 174 5.98 -18.89 4.16
CA ILE A 174 5.81 -17.67 3.34
C ILE A 174 4.41 -17.60 2.73
N LEU A 175 3.90 -18.71 2.19
CA LEU A 175 2.55 -18.77 1.62
C LEU A 175 1.46 -18.53 2.69
N ASN A 176 1.66 -19.02 3.91
CA ASN A 176 0.75 -18.78 5.04
C ASN A 176 0.77 -17.31 5.46
N VAL A 177 1.95 -16.70 5.55
CA VAL A 177 2.10 -15.26 5.86
C VAL A 177 1.37 -14.40 4.85
N MET A 178 1.57 -14.65 3.54
CA MET A 178 0.87 -13.93 2.47
C MET A 178 -0.65 -14.08 2.58
N ALA A 179 -1.13 -15.31 2.75
CA ALA A 179 -2.55 -15.59 2.86
C ALA A 179 -3.15 -14.95 4.13
N TYR A 180 -2.45 -15.06 5.25
CA TYR A 180 -2.90 -14.47 6.51
C TYR A 180 -3.02 -12.94 6.40
N LYS A 181 -2.01 -12.27 5.85
CA LYS A 181 -2.06 -10.81 5.66
C LYS A 181 -3.17 -10.39 4.71
N ARG A 182 -3.43 -11.18 3.66
CA ARG A 182 -4.54 -10.95 2.72
C ARG A 182 -5.91 -11.06 3.43
N GLN A 183 -6.07 -12.03 4.33
CA GLN A 183 -7.33 -12.31 5.03
C GLN A 183 -7.54 -11.41 6.25
N HIS A 184 -6.46 -11.00 6.92
CA HIS A 184 -6.47 -10.25 8.19
C HIS A 184 -5.66 -8.95 8.09
N PRO A 185 -6.14 -7.94 7.35
CA PRO A 185 -5.42 -6.69 7.12
C PRO A 185 -5.12 -5.92 8.40
N SER A 186 -6.02 -6.02 9.38
CA SER A 186 -5.94 -5.33 10.65
C SER A 186 -5.02 -5.99 11.68
N VAL A 187 -4.40 -7.13 11.34
CA VAL A 187 -3.55 -7.86 12.29
C VAL A 187 -2.08 -7.64 11.97
N LYS A 188 -1.29 -7.36 13.01
CA LYS A 188 0.17 -7.28 12.94
C LYS A 188 0.76 -8.68 12.86
N ILE A 189 1.66 -8.89 11.90
CA ILE A 189 2.57 -10.05 11.86
C ILE A 189 3.91 -9.58 12.41
N ASN A 190 4.38 -10.21 13.49
CA ASN A 190 5.53 -9.75 14.28
C ASN A 190 6.91 -10.18 13.72
N HIS A 191 6.97 -10.48 12.43
CA HIS A 191 8.22 -10.74 11.74
C HIS A 191 8.14 -10.28 10.29
N ALA A 192 9.30 -10.04 9.70
CA ALA A 192 9.49 -9.73 8.29
C ALA A 192 10.00 -10.96 7.54
N ILE A 193 9.77 -11.01 6.23
CA ILE A 193 10.38 -11.98 5.33
C ILE A 193 11.54 -11.30 4.59
N LEU A 194 12.69 -11.94 4.59
CA LEU A 194 13.86 -11.58 3.80
C LEU A 194 14.16 -12.70 2.81
N LEU A 195 13.94 -12.44 1.53
CA LEU A 195 14.31 -13.36 0.45
C LEU A 195 15.56 -12.86 -0.27
N ILE A 196 16.61 -13.63 -0.15
CA ILE A 196 17.93 -13.36 -0.71
C ILE A 196 18.14 -14.24 -1.93
N GLY A 197 18.87 -13.77 -2.91
CA GLY A 197 19.23 -14.55 -4.09
C GLY A 197 19.61 -13.67 -5.28
N ASP A 198 20.17 -14.30 -6.31
CA ASP A 198 20.72 -13.61 -7.47
C ASP A 198 19.69 -12.76 -8.22
N PRO A 199 20.16 -11.74 -8.97
CA PRO A 199 19.28 -10.95 -9.83
C PRO A 199 18.65 -11.80 -10.93
N GLY A 200 17.34 -11.55 -11.17
CA GLY A 200 16.63 -12.17 -12.28
C GLY A 200 16.15 -13.61 -12.05
N ILE A 201 16.18 -14.12 -10.82
CA ILE A 201 15.61 -15.44 -10.46
C ILE A 201 14.08 -15.42 -10.33
N GLY A 202 13.42 -14.25 -10.36
CA GLY A 202 11.96 -14.14 -10.32
C GLY A 202 11.38 -13.73 -8.98
N LYS A 203 12.17 -13.17 -8.05
CA LYS A 203 11.68 -12.72 -6.73
C LYS A 203 10.49 -11.77 -6.85
N ASP A 204 10.59 -10.72 -7.68
CA ASP A 204 9.52 -9.75 -7.87
C ASP A 204 8.28 -10.39 -8.49
N SER A 205 8.48 -11.30 -9.45
CA SER A 205 7.38 -12.02 -10.10
C SER A 205 6.63 -12.92 -9.10
N PHE A 206 7.30 -13.46 -8.12
CA PHE A 206 6.68 -14.29 -7.08
C PHE A 206 5.76 -13.48 -6.17
N TYR A 207 6.16 -12.27 -5.78
CA TYR A 207 5.36 -11.43 -4.88
C TYR A 207 4.33 -10.56 -5.58
N ALA A 208 4.44 -10.35 -6.89
CA ALA A 208 3.50 -9.50 -7.63
C ALA A 208 2.01 -9.88 -7.43
N PRO A 209 1.60 -11.15 -7.47
CA PRO A 209 0.21 -11.52 -7.21
C PRO A 209 -0.25 -11.24 -5.78
N PHE A 210 0.65 -11.36 -4.80
CA PHE A 210 0.35 -11.01 -3.41
C PHE A 210 0.08 -9.51 -3.28
N LEU A 211 0.94 -8.65 -3.81
CA LEU A 211 0.74 -7.19 -3.78
C LEU A 211 -0.54 -6.79 -4.52
N TYR A 212 -0.82 -7.43 -5.65
CA TYR A 212 -2.08 -7.28 -6.36
C TYR A 212 -3.28 -7.66 -5.48
N SER A 213 -3.18 -8.76 -4.74
CA SER A 213 -4.25 -9.23 -3.87
C SER A 213 -4.55 -8.28 -2.69
N ILE A 214 -3.57 -7.46 -2.27
CA ILE A 214 -3.70 -6.46 -1.20
C ILE A 214 -4.27 -5.14 -1.73
N GLY A 215 -3.74 -4.65 -2.85
CA GLY A 215 -3.97 -3.27 -3.29
C GLY A 215 -4.50 -3.12 -4.71
N GLY A 216 -4.88 -4.21 -5.36
CA GLY A 216 -5.26 -4.19 -6.77
C GLY A 216 -4.10 -3.78 -7.66
N ARG A 217 -4.41 -3.37 -8.88
CA ARG A 217 -3.39 -2.96 -9.84
C ARG A 217 -2.75 -1.61 -9.52
N ALA A 218 -3.45 -0.76 -8.78
CA ALA A 218 -2.91 0.51 -8.27
C ALA A 218 -1.97 0.32 -7.08
N GLN A 219 -1.81 -0.92 -6.58
CA GLN A 219 -1.04 -1.26 -5.39
C GLN A 219 -1.37 -0.37 -4.18
N ARG A 220 -2.64 0.02 -4.06
CA ARG A 220 -3.10 0.75 -2.89
C ARG A 220 -2.83 -0.12 -1.65
N ASN A 221 -2.41 0.47 -0.54
CA ASN A 221 -2.06 -0.22 0.69
C ASN A 221 -0.75 -1.04 0.62
N ALA A 222 0.03 -0.94 -0.46
CA ALA A 222 1.36 -1.49 -0.56
C ALA A 222 2.34 -0.42 -1.02
N HIS A 223 3.50 -0.34 -0.38
CA HIS A 223 4.56 0.61 -0.73
C HIS A 223 5.85 -0.13 -1.06
N ILE A 224 6.43 0.20 -2.21
CA ILE A 224 7.76 -0.31 -2.60
C ILE A 224 8.76 0.80 -2.29
N ALA A 225 9.47 0.62 -1.20
CA ALA A 225 10.49 1.56 -0.76
C ALA A 225 11.77 1.43 -1.57
N LYS A 226 12.32 2.57 -1.97
CA LYS A 226 13.57 2.66 -2.73
C LYS A 226 14.71 3.10 -1.81
N GLY A 227 15.82 2.34 -1.83
CA GLY A 227 17.11 2.73 -1.27
C GLY A 227 17.05 3.26 0.17
N ASP A 228 17.30 4.54 0.32
CA ASP A 228 17.42 5.26 1.59
C ASP A 228 16.13 5.95 2.08
N GLU A 229 15.00 5.66 1.47
CA GLU A 229 13.70 6.27 1.79
C GLU A 229 13.36 6.17 3.28
N PHE A 230 13.74 5.07 3.94
CA PHE A 230 13.55 4.89 5.39
C PHE A 230 14.49 5.70 6.26
N SER A 231 15.54 6.29 5.69
CA SER A 231 16.42 7.22 6.42
C SER A 231 15.89 8.65 6.41
N SER A 232 14.80 8.93 5.70
CA SER A 232 14.19 10.25 5.63
C SER A 232 13.43 10.61 6.91
N GLN A 233 13.35 11.90 7.21
CA GLN A 233 12.56 12.43 8.33
C GLN A 233 11.04 12.17 8.12
N PHE A 234 10.57 12.00 6.88
CA PHE A 234 9.16 11.83 6.57
C PHE A 234 8.81 10.35 6.45
N THR A 235 7.80 9.92 7.22
CA THR A 235 7.41 8.52 7.38
C THR A 235 6.07 8.18 6.73
N TYR A 236 5.56 9.02 5.81
CA TYR A 236 4.27 8.78 5.13
C TYR A 236 4.23 7.47 4.33
N GLY A 237 5.37 6.92 3.90
CA GLY A 237 5.45 5.60 3.29
C GLY A 237 5.04 4.45 4.20
N LEU A 238 4.98 4.70 5.53
CA LEU A 238 4.52 3.73 6.51
C LEU A 238 2.98 3.58 6.55
N GLU A 239 2.21 4.49 5.94
CA GLU A 239 0.75 4.39 5.84
C GLU A 239 0.32 3.30 4.82
N ASN A 240 0.77 2.06 5.04
CA ASN A 240 0.50 0.93 4.17
C ASN A 240 0.31 -0.37 4.96
N GLU A 241 -0.36 -1.35 4.38
CA GLU A 241 -0.48 -2.70 4.95
C GLU A 241 0.78 -3.53 4.73
N VAL A 242 1.43 -3.31 3.59
CA VAL A 242 2.64 -4.03 3.18
C VAL A 242 3.69 -3.04 2.72
N ILE A 243 4.90 -3.20 3.23
CA ILE A 243 6.07 -2.47 2.76
C ILE A 243 7.05 -3.45 2.16
N VAL A 244 7.48 -3.16 0.94
CA VAL A 244 8.50 -3.92 0.23
C VAL A 244 9.80 -3.14 0.26
N LEU A 245 10.80 -3.68 0.92
CA LEU A 245 12.18 -3.17 0.91
C LEU A 245 12.90 -3.78 -0.29
N ASN A 246 12.89 -3.07 -1.41
CA ASN A 246 13.56 -3.54 -2.60
C ASN A 246 15.05 -3.17 -2.55
N GLU A 247 15.92 -4.12 -2.89
CA GLU A 247 17.38 -3.97 -2.82
C GLU A 247 17.90 -3.55 -1.44
N LEU A 248 17.45 -4.27 -0.39
CA LEU A 248 17.98 -4.06 0.95
C LEU A 248 19.51 -4.24 0.92
N ARG A 249 20.23 -3.15 1.01
CA ARG A 249 21.70 -3.10 1.04
C ARG A 249 22.16 -2.32 2.25
N GLN A 250 23.29 -2.71 2.76
CA GLN A 250 23.95 -1.90 3.78
C GLN A 250 24.42 -0.58 3.15
N PRO A 251 24.13 0.56 3.78
CA PRO A 251 24.77 1.80 3.40
C PRO A 251 26.28 1.69 3.59
N GLU A 252 27.06 2.04 2.56
CA GLU A 252 28.50 2.10 2.68
C GLU A 252 28.91 3.05 3.83
N GLY A 253 29.73 2.57 4.75
CA GLY A 253 30.27 3.37 5.86
C GLY A 253 29.28 3.74 6.98
N LYS A 254 28.03 3.28 6.95
CA LYS A 254 27.08 3.46 8.06
C LYS A 254 26.93 2.18 8.88
N ASP A 255 26.67 2.38 10.17
CA ASP A 255 26.50 1.31 11.15
C ASP A 255 25.33 0.38 10.74
N ARG A 256 25.63 -0.90 10.52
CA ARG A 256 24.63 -1.96 10.26
C ARG A 256 23.52 -1.97 11.31
N ARG A 257 23.89 -1.68 12.55
CA ARG A 257 22.97 -1.60 13.69
C ARG A 257 21.99 -0.44 13.56
N ALA A 258 22.36 0.64 12.89
CA ALA A 258 21.47 1.79 12.71
C ALA A 258 20.26 1.42 11.85
N MET A 259 20.46 0.71 10.73
CA MET A 259 19.36 0.24 9.88
C MET A 259 18.46 -0.77 10.62
N GLU A 260 19.07 -1.74 11.30
CA GLU A 260 18.32 -2.72 12.08
C GLU A 260 17.50 -2.05 13.18
N ASN A 261 18.10 -1.11 13.92
CA ASN A 261 17.39 -0.36 14.96
C ASN A 261 16.22 0.45 14.40
N HIS A 262 16.36 0.99 13.19
CA HIS A 262 15.28 1.71 12.52
C HIS A 262 14.14 0.78 12.08
N LEU A 263 14.45 -0.42 11.60
CA LEU A 263 13.45 -1.39 11.15
C LEU A 263 12.77 -2.15 12.29
N LYS A 264 13.40 -2.27 13.45
CA LYS A 264 12.84 -2.99 14.62
C LYS A 264 11.42 -2.56 14.99
N PRO A 265 11.14 -1.26 15.20
CA PRO A 265 9.80 -0.82 15.58
C PRO A 265 8.78 -1.00 14.47
N ILE A 266 9.22 -1.02 13.22
CA ILE A 266 8.34 -1.21 12.04
C ILE A 266 7.94 -2.68 11.91
N ILE A 267 8.89 -3.60 12.11
CA ILE A 267 8.69 -5.04 11.89
C ILE A 267 7.84 -5.67 12.98
N ALA A 268 8.09 -5.37 14.24
CA ALA A 268 7.45 -6.06 15.35
C ALA A 268 6.91 -5.09 16.42
N ALA A 269 5.78 -5.44 16.99
CA ALA A 269 5.25 -4.82 18.19
C ALA A 269 5.88 -5.46 19.46
N PRO A 270 6.08 -4.72 20.56
CA PRO A 270 6.03 -3.27 20.66
C PRO A 270 7.16 -2.58 19.86
N PRO A 271 6.98 -1.28 19.45
CA PRO A 271 5.85 -0.42 19.78
C PRO A 271 4.60 -0.74 18.98
N ASP A 272 3.43 -0.57 19.61
CA ASP A 272 2.13 -0.81 18.98
C ASP A 272 1.71 0.34 18.07
N THR A 273 2.32 1.52 18.25
CA THR A 273 2.08 2.73 17.45
C THR A 273 3.37 3.26 16.85
N LEU A 274 3.24 3.93 15.71
CA LEU A 274 4.32 4.64 15.02
C LEU A 274 3.86 6.05 14.70
N THR A 275 4.70 7.03 14.98
CA THR A 275 4.42 8.43 14.62
C THR A 275 4.65 8.65 13.13
N ILE A 276 3.63 9.14 12.45
CA ILE A 276 3.67 9.47 11.03
C ILE A 276 3.97 10.95 10.86
N GLU A 277 5.18 11.24 10.40
CA GLU A 277 5.64 12.59 10.07
C GLU A 277 5.22 12.95 8.64
N ARG A 278 4.51 14.07 8.49
CA ARG A 278 3.96 14.51 7.22
C ARG A 278 4.42 15.94 6.88
N LYS A 279 4.85 16.16 5.64
CA LYS A 279 5.35 17.48 5.23
C LYS A 279 4.26 18.56 5.29
N GLY A 280 4.38 19.48 6.24
CA GLY A 280 3.47 20.63 6.40
C GLY A 280 2.06 20.26 6.84
N LEU A 281 1.91 19.18 7.58
CA LEU A 281 0.71 18.73 8.28
C LEU A 281 1.12 18.26 9.67
N HIS A 282 0.17 18.19 10.61
CA HIS A 282 0.46 17.68 11.93
C HIS A 282 0.83 16.18 11.87
N PRO A 283 1.84 15.73 12.64
CA PRO A 283 2.09 14.31 12.81
C PRO A 283 0.92 13.66 13.55
N TYR A 284 0.78 12.34 13.36
CA TYR A 284 -0.20 11.56 14.13
C TYR A 284 0.33 10.16 14.42
N ASP A 285 -0.18 9.53 15.46
CA ASP A 285 0.18 8.17 15.81
C ASP A 285 -0.70 7.17 15.08
N MET A 286 -0.06 6.23 14.41
CA MET A 286 -0.69 5.15 13.66
C MET A 286 -0.44 3.82 14.35
N VAL A 287 -1.46 3.00 14.51
CA VAL A 287 -1.29 1.63 14.99
C VAL A 287 -0.46 0.83 13.99
N ASN A 288 0.62 0.22 14.47
CA ASN A 288 1.54 -0.56 13.64
C ASN A 288 0.90 -1.90 13.23
N ARG A 289 0.39 -1.95 12.00
CA ARG A 289 -0.20 -3.16 11.40
C ARG A 289 0.49 -3.57 10.11
N MET A 290 1.62 -2.94 9.81
CA MET A 290 2.39 -3.20 8.60
C MET A 290 3.02 -4.59 8.62
N PHE A 291 3.16 -5.15 7.43
CA PHE A 291 3.97 -6.31 7.16
C PHE A 291 5.14 -5.91 6.25
N VAL A 292 6.34 -6.39 6.56
CA VAL A 292 7.57 -6.05 5.83
C VAL A 292 8.04 -7.24 5.02
N LEU A 293 8.22 -7.02 3.72
CA LEU A 293 8.92 -7.90 2.78
C LEU A 293 10.24 -7.25 2.39
N ALA A 294 11.32 -7.98 2.44
CA ALA A 294 12.62 -7.50 2.01
C ALA A 294 13.23 -8.41 0.95
N PHE A 295 13.80 -7.79 -0.08
CA PHE A 295 14.54 -8.46 -1.13
C PHE A 295 15.95 -7.93 -1.22
N THR A 296 16.90 -8.80 -1.50
CA THR A 296 18.28 -8.41 -1.71
C THR A 296 19.03 -9.40 -2.57
N ASN A 297 20.09 -8.93 -3.18
CA ASN A 297 21.11 -9.77 -3.83
C ASN A 297 22.39 -9.82 -2.98
N ASP A 298 22.45 -9.05 -1.89
CA ASP A 298 23.57 -9.05 -0.95
C ASP A 298 23.48 -10.32 -0.08
N PRO A 299 24.55 -11.12 -0.02
CA PRO A 299 24.56 -12.31 0.82
C PRO A 299 24.53 -12.00 2.33
N VAL A 300 24.92 -10.83 2.77
CA VAL A 300 24.94 -10.43 4.20
C VAL A 300 24.32 -9.02 4.36
N PRO A 301 23.02 -8.88 4.08
CA PRO A 301 22.38 -7.57 4.07
C PRO A 301 22.10 -7.00 5.46
N LEU A 302 22.10 -7.86 6.48
CA LEU A 302 21.81 -7.53 7.87
C LEU A 302 22.81 -8.25 8.78
N SER A 303 23.03 -7.68 9.95
CA SER A 303 23.73 -8.31 11.06
C SER A 303 22.73 -8.51 12.18
N LEU A 304 22.36 -9.75 12.43
CA LEU A 304 21.31 -10.09 13.40
C LEU A 304 21.92 -10.50 14.74
N PRO A 305 21.37 -10.03 15.88
CA PRO A 305 21.74 -10.56 17.17
C PRO A 305 21.30 -12.03 17.29
N SER A 306 22.02 -12.82 18.09
CA SER A 306 21.78 -14.26 18.27
C SER A 306 20.34 -14.60 18.70
N GLN A 307 19.67 -13.70 19.38
CA GLN A 307 18.28 -13.85 19.83
C GLN A 307 17.27 -13.07 18.97
N ASP A 308 17.66 -12.68 17.75
CA ASP A 308 16.69 -12.02 16.86
C ASP A 308 15.49 -12.92 16.60
N ARG A 309 14.29 -12.36 16.66
CA ARG A 309 13.00 -13.04 16.48
C ARG A 309 12.14 -12.39 15.39
N ARG A 310 12.72 -11.43 14.65
CA ARG A 310 11.96 -10.57 13.74
C ARG A 310 12.12 -10.92 12.29
N TRP A 311 13.13 -11.71 11.94
CA TRP A 311 13.42 -12.00 10.55
C TRP A 311 13.25 -13.49 10.22
N PHE A 312 12.47 -13.76 9.18
CA PHE A 312 12.44 -15.04 8.50
C PHE A 312 13.29 -14.91 7.23
N CYS A 313 14.47 -15.51 7.22
CA CYS A 313 15.47 -15.33 6.18
C CYS A 313 15.58 -16.57 5.31
N VAL A 314 15.39 -16.42 4.01
CA VAL A 314 15.52 -17.51 3.03
C VAL A 314 16.50 -17.10 1.95
N TRP A 315 17.43 -17.98 1.65
CA TRP A 315 18.34 -17.85 0.50
C TRP A 315 17.86 -18.74 -0.64
N SER A 316 17.58 -18.11 -1.78
CA SER A 316 17.23 -18.79 -3.00
C SER A 316 18.48 -19.04 -3.85
N HIS A 317 18.74 -20.29 -4.15
CA HIS A 317 19.75 -20.71 -5.13
C HIS A 317 19.16 -21.00 -6.50
N ALA A 318 17.95 -20.51 -6.77
CA ALA A 318 17.29 -20.67 -8.06
C ALA A 318 18.13 -20.09 -9.19
N PRO A 319 18.20 -20.77 -10.34
CA PRO A 319 18.86 -20.22 -11.50
C PRO A 319 18.10 -19.01 -12.03
N ARG A 320 18.81 -18.16 -12.79
CA ARG A 320 18.17 -17.04 -13.49
C ARG A 320 17.03 -17.54 -14.36
N MET A 321 15.87 -16.88 -14.24
CA MET A 321 14.70 -17.21 -15.04
C MET A 321 14.97 -16.95 -16.52
N ASP A 322 14.63 -17.91 -17.37
CA ASP A 322 14.69 -17.74 -18.81
C ASP A 322 13.73 -16.63 -19.27
N LYS A 323 14.11 -15.90 -20.32
CA LYS A 323 13.32 -14.75 -20.80
C LYS A 323 11.94 -15.17 -21.34
N ASP A 324 11.85 -16.34 -21.98
CA ASP A 324 10.57 -16.82 -22.50
C ASP A 324 9.66 -17.32 -21.39
N ALA A 325 10.24 -18.00 -20.38
CA ALA A 325 9.52 -18.37 -19.16
C ALA A 325 9.00 -17.14 -18.40
N ALA A 326 9.82 -16.10 -18.27
CA ALA A 326 9.40 -14.85 -17.66
C ALA A 326 8.25 -14.18 -18.43
N ARG A 327 8.35 -14.14 -19.77
CA ARG A 327 7.31 -13.60 -20.66
C ARG A 327 6.01 -14.40 -20.54
N ALA A 328 6.09 -15.73 -20.51
CA ALA A 328 4.94 -16.61 -20.36
C ALA A 328 4.24 -16.39 -19.01
N LEU A 329 5.00 -16.32 -17.91
CA LEU A 329 4.49 -16.04 -16.59
C LEU A 329 3.76 -14.69 -16.51
N TRP A 330 4.38 -13.63 -17.03
CA TRP A 330 3.76 -12.29 -17.04
C TRP A 330 2.56 -12.21 -17.97
N THR A 331 2.53 -12.98 -19.09
CA THR A 331 1.35 -13.09 -19.94
C THR A 331 0.21 -13.78 -19.20
N TRP A 332 0.51 -14.85 -18.46
CA TRP A 332 -0.46 -15.53 -17.62
C TRP A 332 -1.01 -14.60 -16.52
N TYR A 333 -0.15 -13.87 -15.83
CA TYR A 333 -0.58 -12.89 -14.83
C TYR A 333 -1.54 -11.84 -15.41
N LYS A 334 -1.18 -11.26 -16.53
CA LYS A 334 -1.87 -10.07 -17.05
C LYS A 334 -3.06 -10.37 -17.93
N LYS A 335 -3.02 -11.48 -18.71
CA LYS A 335 -4.00 -11.77 -19.74
C LYS A 335 -4.82 -13.04 -19.54
N GLN A 336 -4.40 -13.91 -18.63
CA GLN A 336 -5.05 -15.21 -18.42
C GLN A 336 -5.61 -15.35 -17.00
N GLY A 337 -5.68 -14.25 -16.23
CA GLY A 337 -6.30 -14.23 -14.92
C GLY A 337 -5.42 -14.77 -13.79
N GLY A 338 -4.10 -14.90 -13.99
CA GLY A 338 -3.21 -15.46 -12.98
C GLY A 338 -3.14 -14.65 -11.69
N LEU A 339 -3.18 -13.31 -11.79
CA LEU A 339 -3.22 -12.45 -10.59
C LEU A 339 -4.47 -12.67 -9.77
N GLU A 340 -5.62 -12.74 -10.45
CA GLU A 340 -6.93 -12.98 -9.85
C GLU A 340 -7.01 -14.36 -9.23
N ALA A 341 -6.44 -15.38 -9.89
CA ALA A 341 -6.43 -16.75 -9.41
C ALA A 341 -5.60 -16.90 -8.14
N VAL A 342 -4.39 -16.34 -8.10
CA VAL A 342 -3.53 -16.35 -6.91
C VAL A 342 -4.18 -15.55 -5.77
N GLY A 343 -4.76 -14.37 -6.05
CA GLY A 343 -5.48 -13.56 -5.06
C GLY A 343 -6.62 -14.33 -4.41
N ARG A 344 -7.40 -15.08 -5.21
CA ARG A 344 -8.46 -15.94 -4.72
C ARG A 344 -7.93 -17.10 -3.88
N TRP A 345 -6.89 -17.77 -4.34
CA TRP A 345 -6.27 -18.85 -3.59
C TRP A 345 -5.70 -18.39 -2.24
N LEU A 346 -5.07 -17.22 -2.17
CA LEU A 346 -4.61 -16.63 -0.91
C LEU A 346 -5.78 -16.36 0.04
N MET A 347 -6.94 -15.96 -0.48
CA MET A 347 -8.13 -15.72 0.31
C MET A 347 -8.74 -17.02 0.85
N ASP A 348 -8.70 -18.11 0.08
CA ASP A 348 -9.30 -19.39 0.43
C ASP A 348 -8.37 -20.32 1.22
N ARG A 349 -7.06 -19.99 1.27
CA ARG A 349 -6.07 -20.82 1.97
C ARG A 349 -6.38 -20.89 3.47
N ASN A 350 -6.43 -22.10 4.01
CA ASN A 350 -6.59 -22.29 5.45
C ASN A 350 -5.33 -21.84 6.19
N VAL A 351 -5.48 -20.79 7.00
CA VAL A 351 -4.43 -20.22 7.87
C VAL A 351 -4.82 -20.22 9.35
N SER A 352 -5.80 -21.04 9.73
CA SER A 352 -6.30 -21.09 11.12
C SER A 352 -5.22 -21.50 12.14
N ALA A 353 -4.22 -22.24 11.71
CA ALA A 353 -3.07 -22.64 12.55
C ALA A 353 -1.94 -21.59 12.56
N PHE A 354 -2.01 -20.54 11.75
CA PHE A 354 -0.97 -19.52 11.71
C PHE A 354 -1.10 -18.53 12.86
N ASN A 355 -0.06 -18.43 13.69
CA ASN A 355 -0.01 -17.45 14.77
C ASN A 355 0.84 -16.23 14.35
N PRO A 356 0.25 -15.06 14.10
CA PRO A 356 0.98 -13.86 13.65
C PRO A 356 1.92 -13.27 14.70
N ALA A 357 1.70 -13.58 15.97
CA ALA A 357 2.53 -13.11 17.10
C ALA A 357 3.71 -14.05 17.37
N ALA A 358 3.69 -15.28 16.84
CA ALA A 358 4.75 -16.24 17.06
C ALA A 358 6.08 -15.82 16.41
N MET A 359 7.16 -16.31 16.99
CA MET A 359 8.47 -16.24 16.32
C MET A 359 8.40 -17.03 15.00
N PRO A 360 9.02 -16.52 13.91
CA PRO A 360 9.11 -17.27 12.67
C PRO A 360 9.92 -18.55 12.87
N PRO A 361 9.67 -19.60 12.07
CA PRO A 361 10.50 -20.79 12.06
C PRO A 361 11.98 -20.43 11.87
N TRP A 362 12.84 -21.25 12.44
CA TRP A 362 14.28 -21.11 12.25
C TRP A 362 14.67 -21.57 10.84
N THR A 363 15.55 -20.81 10.17
CA THR A 363 16.10 -21.21 8.88
C THR A 363 17.63 -21.32 8.96
N ASP A 364 18.20 -22.19 8.17
CA ASP A 364 19.65 -22.37 8.12
C ASP A 364 20.37 -21.08 7.72
N TYR A 365 19.74 -20.32 6.82
CA TYR A 365 20.33 -19.08 6.36
C TYR A 365 20.32 -17.98 7.43
N ARG A 366 19.30 -17.92 8.27
CA ARG A 366 19.29 -16.99 9.41
C ARG A 366 20.50 -17.21 10.32
N SER A 367 20.93 -18.46 10.51
CA SER A 367 22.11 -18.79 11.30
C SER A 367 23.40 -18.15 10.77
N ARG A 368 23.47 -17.89 9.45
CA ARG A 368 24.61 -17.21 8.81
C ARG A 368 24.64 -15.70 8.96
N LEU A 369 23.50 -15.09 9.30
CA LEU A 369 23.36 -13.65 9.54
C LEU A 369 23.51 -13.26 11.00
N ILE A 370 23.64 -14.24 11.89
CA ILE A 370 23.85 -14.02 13.32
C ILE A 370 25.36 -13.79 13.57
N GLU A 371 25.66 -12.71 14.28
CA GLU A 371 27.01 -12.38 14.78
C GLU A 371 27.33 -13.10 16.07
#